data_e0e697914b1a22bbe03f1ed91b6de495
#
_entry.id   e0e697914b1a22bbe03f1ed91b6de495
#
_cell.length_a   1.000
_cell.length_b   1.000
_cell.length_c   1.000
_cell.angle_alpha   90.00
_cell.angle_beta   90.00
_cell.angle_gamma   90.00
#
_symmetry.space_group_name_H-M   'P 1'
#
loop_
_entity.id
_entity.type
_entity.pdbx_description
1 polymer ?
#
loop_
_entity_poly.entity_id
_entity_poly.type
_entity_poly.pdbx_seq_one_letter_code
_entity_poly.pdbx_strand_id
1 'polypeptide(L)'
;MYKSLKVWHFLPLALFALVTACARAPVLPPESALLPERVELTDVPFFAQTEYQCGPAALATMLKQRGVATSPGLLKDRVFIPGREGSLQVEMVAAARAHALLVYPLQPQLAALLEEVAAGNPVLVLQNLAFDWYPRWHFAVLVGYDRSDGSLILRSGTTRRWLTDFASFDNTWARSGRWAVVILPGDRLPAGAQLRPWLKAASDLEETGHIQVARQAYLTATERWPEESLGWFALANSRYALGDRSGAEAALRESIKRAPNFAAGWFNLSHVLAERGCEAVAQQAGACAQRLAPTDKRFTPAQVKSHQVPEQCSPLPVCPQP
;
A
#
# COMPACT_ATOMS: atom_id res chain seq x y z
N MET A 1 -48.84 -59.69 16.81
CA MET A 1 -48.74 -58.47 17.61
C MET A 1 -47.40 -57.81 17.30
N TYR A 2 -47.36 -56.86 16.40
CA TYR A 2 -46.15 -56.10 16.06
C TYR A 2 -46.28 -54.70 16.67
N LYS A 3 -45.34 -54.33 17.57
CA LYS A 3 -45.22 -52.99 18.14
C LYS A 3 -44.38 -52.15 17.20
N SER A 4 -44.97 -51.19 16.52
CA SER A 4 -44.26 -50.15 15.75
C SER A 4 -43.69 -49.14 16.72
N LEU A 5 -42.35 -49.03 16.78
CA LEU A 5 -41.64 -48.00 17.54
C LEU A 5 -41.76 -46.66 16.77
N LYS A 6 -42.27 -45.67 17.47
CA LYS A 6 -42.35 -44.26 17.00
C LYS A 6 -40.94 -43.65 17.04
N VAL A 7 -40.27 -43.54 15.88
CA VAL A 7 -38.95 -42.92 15.70
C VAL A 7 -39.03 -41.47 15.16
N TRP A 8 -40.19 -40.87 15.14
CA TRP A 8 -40.44 -39.64 14.35
C TRP A 8 -40.35 -38.32 15.14
N HIS A 9 -39.93 -38.29 16.40
CA HIS A 9 -39.95 -37.07 17.23
C HIS A 9 -38.59 -36.43 17.48
N PHE A 10 -37.48 -37.01 17.06
CA PHE A 10 -36.14 -36.49 17.33
C PHE A 10 -35.48 -35.77 16.14
N LEU A 11 -36.03 -35.92 14.94
CA LEU A 11 -35.46 -35.32 13.72
C LEU A 11 -35.55 -33.77 13.63
N PRO A 12 -36.65 -33.12 14.08
CA PRO A 12 -36.70 -31.64 14.02
C PRO A 12 -35.86 -30.92 15.07
N LEU A 13 -35.51 -31.54 16.22
CA LEU A 13 -34.69 -30.92 17.24
C LEU A 13 -33.20 -30.89 16.85
N ALA A 14 -32.69 -31.87 16.12
CA ALA A 14 -31.32 -31.90 15.62
C ALA A 14 -31.08 -30.90 14.49
N LEU A 15 -32.11 -30.59 13.71
CA LEU A 15 -32.00 -29.58 12.62
C LEU A 15 -31.95 -28.14 13.15
N PHE A 16 -32.53 -27.88 14.32
CA PHE A 16 -32.51 -26.53 14.93
C PHE A 16 -31.18 -26.19 15.64
N ALA A 17 -30.38 -27.18 16.02
CA ALA A 17 -29.09 -26.98 16.65
C ALA A 17 -27.96 -26.58 15.67
N LEU A 18 -28.17 -26.68 14.37
CA LEU A 18 -27.17 -26.37 13.33
C LEU A 18 -27.21 -24.92 12.84
N VAL A 19 -28.14 -24.09 13.32
CA VAL A 19 -28.32 -22.72 12.79
C VAL A 19 -27.68 -21.62 13.65
N THR A 20 -27.05 -21.95 14.76
CA THR A 20 -26.36 -20.96 15.59
C THR A 20 -24.88 -20.85 15.26
N ALA A 21 -24.52 -20.73 13.97
CA ALA A 21 -23.25 -20.19 13.59
C ALA A 21 -23.33 -18.66 13.73
N CYS A 22 -23.30 -18.17 14.96
CA CYS A 22 -23.13 -16.74 15.21
C CYS A 22 -21.80 -16.32 14.58
N ALA A 23 -21.84 -15.45 13.57
CA ALA A 23 -20.66 -14.78 13.08
C ALA A 23 -20.00 -14.06 14.28
N ARG A 24 -18.82 -14.53 14.65
CA ARG A 24 -18.10 -13.95 15.78
C ARG A 24 -17.48 -12.65 15.32
N ALA A 25 -17.73 -11.55 16.04
CA ALA A 25 -17.06 -10.30 15.77
C ALA A 25 -15.53 -10.47 15.81
N PRO A 26 -14.77 -9.86 14.91
CA PRO A 26 -13.32 -9.91 14.95
C PRO A 26 -12.82 -9.33 16.28
N VAL A 27 -11.86 -10.03 16.89
CA VAL A 27 -11.22 -9.58 18.12
C VAL A 27 -10.24 -8.47 17.74
N LEU A 28 -10.47 -7.27 18.25
CA LEU A 28 -9.52 -6.18 18.11
C LEU A 28 -8.33 -6.39 19.07
N PRO A 29 -7.09 -6.15 18.62
CA PRO A 29 -5.92 -6.24 19.49
C PRO A 29 -5.97 -5.16 20.59
N PRO A 30 -5.29 -5.37 21.75
CA PRO A 30 -5.34 -4.46 22.89
C PRO A 30 -4.96 -3.00 22.54
N GLU A 31 -4.02 -2.79 21.65
CA GLU A 31 -3.59 -1.47 21.17
C GLU A 31 -4.70 -0.67 20.50
N SER A 32 -5.71 -1.33 19.94
CA SER A 32 -6.89 -0.65 19.40
C SER A 32 -7.68 0.12 20.47
N ALA A 33 -7.46 -0.18 21.76
CA ALA A 33 -8.06 0.57 22.85
C ALA A 33 -7.56 2.02 22.94
N LEU A 34 -6.39 2.30 22.38
CA LEU A 34 -5.80 3.65 22.33
C LEU A 34 -6.43 4.53 21.24
N LEU A 35 -7.16 3.95 20.29
CA LEU A 35 -7.88 4.71 19.27
C LEU A 35 -9.09 5.45 19.91
N PRO A 36 -9.52 6.59 19.34
CA PRO A 36 -10.77 7.22 19.73
C PRO A 36 -11.93 6.22 19.70
N GLU A 37 -12.88 6.35 20.63
CA GLU A 37 -14.04 5.45 20.69
C GLU A 37 -14.89 5.55 19.43
N ARG A 38 -15.08 6.77 18.91
CA ARG A 38 -15.84 7.06 17.70
C ARG A 38 -15.09 8.00 16.79
N VAL A 39 -15.10 7.71 15.48
CA VAL A 39 -14.58 8.59 14.42
C VAL A 39 -15.55 8.55 13.23
N GLU A 40 -15.83 9.71 12.65
CA GLU A 40 -16.52 9.80 11.36
C GLU A 40 -15.91 10.92 10.52
N LEU A 41 -15.41 10.58 9.34
CA LEU A 41 -14.83 11.49 8.35
C LEU A 41 -15.97 12.09 7.51
N THR A 42 -16.67 13.09 8.07
CA THR A 42 -17.89 13.67 7.50
C THR A 42 -17.67 14.37 6.17
N ASP A 43 -16.44 14.92 5.96
CA ASP A 43 -16.05 15.68 4.77
C ASP A 43 -15.66 14.79 3.57
N VAL A 44 -15.57 13.48 3.79
CA VAL A 44 -15.34 12.54 2.69
C VAL A 44 -16.52 12.58 1.73
N PRO A 45 -16.28 12.90 0.45
CA PRO A 45 -17.32 13.00 -0.57
C PRO A 45 -18.14 11.71 -0.70
N PHE A 46 -19.33 11.86 -1.27
CA PHE A 46 -20.17 10.72 -1.61
C PHE A 46 -20.69 10.88 -3.04
N PHE A 47 -20.56 9.81 -3.80
CA PHE A 47 -21.16 9.67 -5.13
C PHE A 47 -22.12 8.48 -5.06
N ALA A 48 -23.42 8.75 -5.18
CA ALA A 48 -24.41 7.69 -5.29
C ALA A 48 -24.14 6.84 -6.54
N GLN A 49 -24.22 5.54 -6.37
CA GLN A 49 -23.90 4.60 -7.44
C GLN A 49 -25.14 4.40 -8.34
N THR A 50 -24.92 4.36 -9.63
CA THR A 50 -25.81 3.70 -10.56
C THR A 50 -25.47 2.21 -10.65
N GLU A 51 -26.30 1.42 -11.30
CA GLU A 51 -26.12 -0.02 -11.42
C GLU A 51 -24.73 -0.38 -11.96
N TYR A 52 -24.04 -1.35 -11.34
CA TYR A 52 -22.69 -1.85 -11.65
C TYR A 52 -21.53 -0.83 -11.54
N GLN A 53 -21.76 0.39 -11.02
CA GLN A 53 -20.73 1.45 -10.94
C GLN A 53 -20.13 1.64 -9.54
N CYS A 54 -20.07 0.59 -8.71
CA CYS A 54 -19.46 0.69 -7.38
C CYS A 54 -17.97 1.07 -7.43
N GLY A 55 -17.19 0.54 -8.38
CA GLY A 55 -15.78 0.89 -8.57
C GLY A 55 -15.57 2.37 -8.90
N PRO A 56 -16.13 2.88 -10.01
CA PRO A 56 -16.00 4.30 -10.36
C PRO A 56 -16.43 5.26 -9.25
N ALA A 57 -17.53 4.98 -8.54
CA ALA A 57 -18.03 5.84 -7.47
C ALA A 57 -17.14 5.83 -6.23
N ALA A 58 -16.69 4.64 -5.79
CA ALA A 58 -15.78 4.50 -4.66
C ALA A 58 -14.42 5.14 -4.96
N LEU A 59 -13.87 4.94 -6.16
CA LEU A 59 -12.61 5.57 -6.55
C LEU A 59 -12.74 7.09 -6.66
N ALA A 60 -13.83 7.61 -7.23
CA ALA A 60 -14.08 9.05 -7.29
C ALA A 60 -14.12 9.66 -5.89
N THR A 61 -14.73 8.97 -4.92
CA THR A 61 -14.74 9.38 -3.50
C THR A 61 -13.32 9.51 -2.96
N MET A 62 -12.48 8.50 -3.16
CA MET A 62 -11.10 8.49 -2.67
C MET A 62 -10.24 9.59 -3.32
N LEU A 63 -10.32 9.74 -4.64
CA LEU A 63 -9.54 10.72 -5.39
C LEU A 63 -9.97 12.16 -5.07
N LYS A 64 -11.28 12.41 -5.01
CA LYS A 64 -11.80 13.74 -4.66
C LYS A 64 -11.43 14.16 -3.24
N GLN A 65 -11.36 13.24 -2.30
CA GLN A 65 -10.84 13.47 -0.94
C GLN A 65 -9.38 13.94 -0.94
N ARG A 66 -8.61 13.61 -1.98
CA ARG A 66 -7.22 14.07 -2.19
C ARG A 66 -7.13 15.31 -3.10
N GLY A 67 -8.24 16.00 -3.36
CA GLY A 67 -8.26 17.22 -4.17
C GLY A 67 -8.27 16.99 -5.68
N VAL A 68 -8.34 15.74 -6.15
CA VAL A 68 -8.42 15.44 -7.59
C VAL A 68 -9.78 15.83 -8.14
N ALA A 69 -9.81 16.66 -9.17
CA ALA A 69 -11.04 17.03 -9.88
C ALA A 69 -11.53 15.84 -10.72
N THR A 70 -12.46 15.05 -10.19
CA THR A 70 -12.97 13.84 -10.82
C THR A 70 -14.42 13.54 -10.44
N SER A 71 -15.03 12.60 -11.17
CA SER A 71 -16.37 12.08 -10.93
C SER A 71 -16.45 10.60 -11.37
N PRO A 72 -17.47 9.84 -10.96
CA PRO A 72 -17.65 8.47 -11.44
C PRO A 72 -17.71 8.33 -12.96
N GLY A 73 -18.34 9.29 -13.64
CA GLY A 73 -18.43 9.31 -15.10
C GLY A 73 -17.07 9.43 -15.80
N LEU A 74 -16.14 10.24 -15.24
CA LEU A 74 -14.79 10.41 -15.78
C LEU A 74 -13.90 9.17 -15.54
N LEU A 75 -14.22 8.36 -14.54
CA LEU A 75 -13.46 7.15 -14.20
C LEU A 75 -14.03 5.89 -14.83
N LYS A 76 -15.29 5.91 -15.26
CA LYS A 76 -16.00 4.73 -15.79
C LYS A 76 -15.17 4.00 -16.85
N ASP A 77 -14.73 4.70 -17.88
CA ASP A 77 -14.00 4.09 -19.01
C ASP A 77 -12.60 3.55 -18.63
N ARG A 78 -12.11 3.91 -17.45
CA ARG A 78 -10.81 3.47 -16.94
C ARG A 78 -10.89 2.27 -16.02
N VAL A 79 -11.98 2.12 -15.26
CA VAL A 79 -12.07 1.11 -14.20
C VAL A 79 -13.27 0.17 -14.34
N PHE A 80 -14.26 0.47 -15.19
CA PHE A 80 -15.40 -0.39 -15.42
C PHE A 80 -15.14 -1.32 -16.59
N ILE A 81 -15.35 -2.62 -16.38
CA ILE A 81 -15.17 -3.66 -17.38
C ILE A 81 -16.56 -4.17 -17.79
N PRO A 82 -17.09 -3.80 -18.99
CA PRO A 82 -18.46 -4.13 -19.39
C PRO A 82 -18.77 -5.64 -19.35
N GLY A 83 -17.85 -6.48 -19.83
CA GLY A 83 -18.02 -7.94 -19.84
C GLY A 83 -18.01 -8.61 -18.46
N ARG A 84 -17.70 -7.86 -17.40
CA ARG A 84 -17.72 -8.31 -16.00
C ARG A 84 -18.73 -7.55 -15.16
N GLU A 85 -19.45 -6.59 -15.74
CA GLU A 85 -20.41 -5.73 -15.05
C GLU A 85 -19.83 -5.14 -13.74
N GLY A 86 -18.54 -4.76 -13.74
CA GLY A 86 -17.86 -4.31 -12.54
C GLY A 86 -16.42 -3.85 -12.78
N SER A 87 -15.69 -3.65 -11.69
CA SER A 87 -14.30 -3.21 -11.68
C SER A 87 -13.41 -4.25 -10.99
N LEU A 88 -12.13 -4.31 -11.38
CA LEU A 88 -11.12 -5.10 -10.68
C LEU A 88 -10.24 -4.21 -9.80
N GLN A 89 -9.63 -4.79 -8.77
CA GLN A 89 -8.69 -4.08 -7.88
C GLN A 89 -7.52 -3.46 -8.68
N VAL A 90 -6.98 -4.18 -9.66
CA VAL A 90 -5.86 -3.71 -10.48
C VAL A 90 -6.20 -2.46 -11.27
N GLU A 91 -7.42 -2.37 -11.82
CA GLU A 91 -7.90 -1.18 -12.54
C GLU A 91 -8.07 0.02 -11.59
N MET A 92 -8.59 -0.23 -10.39
CA MET A 92 -8.74 0.79 -9.35
C MET A 92 -7.38 1.36 -8.94
N VAL A 93 -6.41 0.48 -8.72
CA VAL A 93 -5.02 0.84 -8.37
C VAL A 93 -4.35 1.62 -9.51
N ALA A 94 -4.44 1.12 -10.74
CA ALA A 94 -3.85 1.77 -11.92
C ALA A 94 -4.44 3.16 -12.14
N ALA A 95 -5.76 3.30 -12.01
CA ALA A 95 -6.42 4.60 -12.16
C ALA A 95 -6.02 5.59 -11.06
N ALA A 96 -5.86 5.15 -9.81
CA ALA A 96 -5.36 6.02 -8.74
C ALA A 96 -3.91 6.48 -9.00
N ARG A 97 -3.03 5.58 -9.45
CA ARG A 97 -1.64 5.91 -9.82
C ARG A 97 -1.57 6.88 -10.99
N ALA A 98 -2.47 6.78 -11.97
CA ALA A 98 -2.55 7.73 -13.09
C ALA A 98 -2.84 9.18 -12.64
N HIS A 99 -3.29 9.37 -11.41
CA HIS A 99 -3.45 10.67 -10.77
C HIS A 99 -2.29 11.04 -9.82
N ALA A 100 -1.14 10.39 -9.97
CA ALA A 100 0.07 10.61 -9.17
C ALA A 100 -0.15 10.40 -7.66
N LEU A 101 -0.96 9.41 -7.27
CA LEU A 101 -1.22 9.05 -5.88
C LEU A 101 -0.70 7.64 -5.59
N LEU A 102 -0.07 7.46 -4.44
CA LEU A 102 0.33 6.16 -3.94
C LEU A 102 -0.91 5.37 -3.51
N VAL A 103 -0.90 4.08 -3.82
CA VAL A 103 -1.88 3.13 -3.32
C VAL A 103 -1.17 2.18 -2.37
N TYR A 104 -1.45 2.33 -1.09
CA TYR A 104 -0.81 1.54 -0.04
C TYR A 104 -1.76 0.45 0.45
N PRO A 105 -1.39 -0.84 0.33
CA PRO A 105 -2.20 -1.95 0.82
C PRO A 105 -2.14 -2.03 2.34
N LEU A 106 -3.29 -2.22 2.97
CA LEU A 106 -3.39 -2.38 4.41
C LEU A 106 -3.22 -3.84 4.84
N GLN A 107 -2.80 -4.05 6.08
CA GLN A 107 -2.82 -5.37 6.68
C GLN A 107 -4.26 -5.91 6.75
N PRO A 108 -4.49 -7.22 6.52
CA PRO A 108 -5.83 -7.80 6.42
C PRO A 108 -6.48 -7.98 7.81
N GLN A 109 -6.49 -6.93 8.63
CA GLN A 109 -7.01 -6.90 9.99
C GLN A 109 -7.89 -5.67 10.16
N LEU A 110 -9.03 -5.82 10.83
CA LEU A 110 -9.97 -4.71 11.06
C LEU A 110 -9.29 -3.54 11.79
N ALA A 111 -8.41 -3.83 12.74
CA ALA A 111 -7.66 -2.80 13.48
C ALA A 111 -6.91 -1.83 12.55
N ALA A 112 -6.24 -2.35 11.51
CA ALA A 112 -5.51 -1.52 10.55
C ALA A 112 -6.42 -0.54 9.79
N LEU A 113 -7.67 -0.93 9.53
CA LEU A 113 -8.66 -0.04 8.90
C LEU A 113 -9.11 1.06 9.88
N LEU A 114 -9.32 0.70 11.15
CA LEU A 114 -9.71 1.66 12.19
C LEU A 114 -8.60 2.69 12.45
N GLU A 115 -7.34 2.25 12.47
CA GLU A 115 -6.16 3.14 12.60
C GLU A 115 -6.11 4.18 11.49
N GLU A 116 -6.33 3.78 10.23
CA GLU A 116 -6.36 4.71 9.10
C GLU A 116 -7.50 5.72 9.21
N VAL A 117 -8.69 5.26 9.57
CA VAL A 117 -9.84 6.15 9.77
C VAL A 117 -9.59 7.12 10.93
N ALA A 118 -8.99 6.64 12.03
CA ALA A 118 -8.60 7.49 13.16
C ALA A 118 -7.55 8.56 12.76
N ALA A 119 -6.66 8.21 11.81
CA ALA A 119 -5.68 9.14 11.24
C ALA A 119 -6.25 10.08 10.15
N GLY A 120 -7.56 10.03 9.90
CA GLY A 120 -8.23 10.87 8.91
C GLY A 120 -8.11 10.36 7.47
N ASN A 121 -7.78 9.08 7.28
CA ASN A 121 -7.69 8.46 5.98
C ASN A 121 -8.91 7.57 5.70
N PRO A 122 -9.77 7.88 4.71
CA PRO A 122 -10.77 6.94 4.25
C PRO A 122 -10.09 5.70 3.64
N VAL A 123 -10.73 4.54 3.76
CA VAL A 123 -10.19 3.26 3.29
C VAL A 123 -11.09 2.71 2.19
N LEU A 124 -10.50 2.44 1.02
CA LEU A 124 -11.18 1.72 -0.06
C LEU A 124 -11.13 0.23 0.22
N VAL A 125 -12.29 -0.41 0.26
CA VAL A 125 -12.44 -1.84 0.56
C VAL A 125 -13.17 -2.55 -0.57
N LEU A 126 -12.86 -3.83 -0.76
CA LEU A 126 -13.63 -4.75 -1.60
C LEU A 126 -14.34 -5.75 -0.70
N GLN A 127 -15.60 -6.00 -0.96
CA GLN A 127 -16.43 -6.98 -0.26
C GLN A 127 -17.04 -7.97 -1.25
N ASN A 128 -17.30 -9.20 -0.82
CA ASN A 128 -18.22 -10.09 -1.50
C ASN A 128 -19.53 -10.16 -0.69
N LEU A 129 -20.55 -9.50 -1.19
CA LEU A 129 -21.86 -9.38 -0.50
C LEU A 129 -22.73 -10.63 -0.59
N ALA A 130 -22.27 -11.68 -1.31
CA ALA A 130 -23.02 -12.92 -1.47
C ALA A 130 -22.16 -14.13 -1.05
N PHE A 131 -22.24 -15.23 -1.77
CA PHE A 131 -21.58 -16.50 -1.44
C PHE A 131 -20.27 -16.66 -2.22
N ASP A 132 -19.35 -17.52 -1.76
CA ASP A 132 -18.09 -17.78 -2.45
C ASP A 132 -18.31 -18.44 -3.83
N TRP A 133 -19.34 -19.29 -3.96
CA TRP A 133 -19.70 -19.95 -5.21
C TRP A 133 -20.54 -19.07 -6.15
N TYR A 134 -21.11 -17.93 -5.68
CA TYR A 134 -21.85 -16.94 -6.46
C TYR A 134 -21.55 -15.54 -5.93
N PRO A 135 -20.36 -14.99 -6.24
CA PRO A 135 -19.91 -13.75 -5.65
C PRO A 135 -20.64 -12.52 -6.20
N ARG A 136 -20.89 -11.55 -5.31
CA ARG A 136 -21.34 -10.19 -5.64
C ARG A 136 -20.31 -9.20 -5.12
N TRP A 137 -19.36 -8.89 -5.99
CA TRP A 137 -18.28 -7.98 -5.67
C TRP A 137 -18.78 -6.54 -5.50
N HIS A 138 -18.31 -5.87 -4.45
CA HIS A 138 -18.75 -4.54 -4.13
C HIS A 138 -17.61 -3.72 -3.54
N PHE A 139 -17.31 -2.56 -4.16
CA PHE A 139 -16.41 -1.57 -3.60
C PHE A 139 -17.17 -0.57 -2.74
N ALA A 140 -16.62 -0.29 -1.57
CA ALA A 140 -17.13 0.72 -0.65
C ALA A 140 -15.96 1.51 -0.06
N VAL A 141 -16.26 2.65 0.56
CA VAL A 141 -15.26 3.48 1.27
C VAL A 141 -15.63 3.55 2.74
N LEU A 142 -14.79 2.97 3.59
CA LEU A 142 -14.89 3.09 5.03
C LEU A 142 -14.48 4.50 5.46
N VAL A 143 -15.36 5.18 6.19
CA VAL A 143 -15.18 6.58 6.59
C VAL A 143 -15.41 6.81 8.08
N GLY A 144 -15.77 5.78 8.83
CA GLY A 144 -15.98 5.95 10.26
C GLY A 144 -16.22 4.63 10.97
N TYR A 145 -16.17 4.70 12.28
CA TYR A 145 -16.46 3.58 13.18
C TYR A 145 -16.97 4.09 14.54
N ASP A 146 -17.67 3.22 15.25
CA ASP A 146 -17.95 3.34 16.67
C ASP A 146 -17.57 2.02 17.34
N ARG A 147 -16.57 2.07 18.26
CA ARG A 147 -16.08 0.87 18.97
C ARG A 147 -16.99 0.46 20.11
N SER A 148 -17.81 1.38 20.63
CA SER A 148 -18.70 1.09 21.77
C SER A 148 -19.83 0.14 21.37
N ASP A 149 -20.36 0.27 20.16
CA ASP A 149 -21.39 -0.60 19.59
C ASP A 149 -20.88 -1.56 18.51
N GLY A 150 -19.59 -1.48 18.18
CA GLY A 150 -18.96 -2.35 17.20
C GLY A 150 -19.43 -2.11 15.77
N SER A 151 -19.70 -0.85 15.38
CA SER A 151 -20.21 -0.49 14.07
C SER A 151 -19.19 0.25 13.20
N LEU A 152 -19.38 0.13 11.89
CA LEU A 152 -18.63 0.81 10.83
C LEU A 152 -19.58 1.72 10.02
N ILE A 153 -19.01 2.79 9.49
CA ILE A 153 -19.70 3.76 8.64
C ILE A 153 -19.04 3.77 7.27
N LEU A 154 -19.80 3.41 6.22
CA LEU A 154 -19.30 3.34 4.84
C LEU A 154 -20.06 4.29 3.92
N ARG A 155 -19.35 4.78 2.89
CA ARG A 155 -19.95 5.30 1.66
C ARG A 155 -20.19 4.10 0.75
N SER A 156 -21.43 3.69 0.55
CA SER A 156 -21.76 2.43 -0.10
C SER A 156 -23.08 2.49 -0.88
N GLY A 157 -23.08 2.05 -2.11
CA GLY A 157 -24.29 2.00 -2.92
C GLY A 157 -24.93 3.38 -3.12
N THR A 158 -26.18 3.48 -2.81
CA THR A 158 -26.95 4.73 -2.84
C THR A 158 -26.98 5.42 -1.47
N THR A 159 -26.29 4.87 -0.45
CA THR A 159 -26.37 5.32 0.94
C THR A 159 -25.07 6.01 1.35
N ARG A 160 -25.16 7.31 1.61
CA ARG A 160 -24.01 8.12 2.05
C ARG A 160 -23.45 7.65 3.41
N ARG A 161 -24.28 7.13 4.28
CA ARG A 161 -23.93 6.69 5.64
C ARG A 161 -24.50 5.31 5.90
N TRP A 162 -23.88 4.30 5.27
CA TRP A 162 -24.26 2.91 5.48
C TRP A 162 -23.62 2.40 6.77
N LEU A 163 -24.45 1.93 7.69
CA LEU A 163 -24.02 1.33 8.96
C LEU A 163 -24.00 -0.20 8.83
N THR A 164 -22.96 -0.80 9.36
CA THR A 164 -22.81 -2.26 9.46
C THR A 164 -22.04 -2.60 10.72
N ASP A 165 -22.33 -3.71 11.35
CA ASP A 165 -21.55 -4.20 12.50
C ASP A 165 -20.22 -4.82 12.03
N PHE A 166 -19.24 -4.92 12.95
CA PHE A 166 -17.91 -5.45 12.68
C PHE A 166 -17.93 -6.88 12.13
N ALA A 167 -18.81 -7.73 12.65
CA ALA A 167 -18.88 -9.14 12.25
C ALA A 167 -19.43 -9.28 10.83
N SER A 168 -20.51 -8.60 10.50
CA SER A 168 -21.12 -8.59 9.17
C SER A 168 -20.15 -8.03 8.12
N PHE A 169 -19.46 -6.94 8.45
CA PHE A 169 -18.44 -6.38 7.58
C PHE A 169 -17.27 -7.36 7.38
N ASP A 170 -16.68 -7.89 8.47
CA ASP A 170 -15.52 -8.80 8.36
C ASP A 170 -15.85 -10.05 7.55
N ASN A 171 -17.06 -10.60 7.69
CA ASN A 171 -17.51 -11.74 6.91
C ASN A 171 -17.54 -11.46 5.41
N THR A 172 -18.06 -10.31 4.99
CA THR A 172 -18.11 -9.94 3.56
C THR A 172 -16.73 -9.54 3.03
N TRP A 173 -15.92 -8.91 3.86
CA TRP A 173 -14.55 -8.49 3.55
C TRP A 173 -13.60 -9.69 3.49
N ALA A 174 -13.74 -10.66 4.40
CA ALA A 174 -12.95 -11.90 4.38
C ALA A 174 -13.13 -12.69 3.08
N ARG A 175 -14.37 -12.78 2.56
CA ARG A 175 -14.64 -13.41 1.27
C ARG A 175 -13.99 -12.73 0.07
N SER A 176 -13.52 -11.50 0.22
CA SER A 176 -12.73 -10.78 -0.80
C SER A 176 -11.20 -10.85 -0.56
N GLY A 177 -10.74 -11.73 0.33
CA GLY A 177 -9.33 -11.79 0.77
C GLY A 177 -8.91 -10.62 1.63
N ARG A 178 -9.85 -9.92 2.26
CA ARG A 178 -9.63 -8.72 3.08
C ARG A 178 -8.84 -7.62 2.34
N TRP A 179 -9.15 -7.43 1.06
CA TRP A 179 -8.51 -6.38 0.28
C TRP A 179 -8.95 -4.99 0.75
N ALA A 180 -7.97 -4.18 1.12
CA ALA A 180 -8.16 -2.80 1.52
C ALA A 180 -6.93 -1.95 1.18
N VAL A 181 -7.15 -0.71 0.77
CA VAL A 181 -6.08 0.23 0.46
C VAL A 181 -6.42 1.63 0.94
N VAL A 182 -5.38 2.40 1.24
CA VAL A 182 -5.46 3.87 1.31
C VAL A 182 -4.78 4.48 0.10
N ILE A 183 -5.29 5.64 -0.34
CA ILE A 183 -4.75 6.40 -1.48
C ILE A 183 -4.21 7.72 -0.91
N LEU A 184 -2.90 7.97 -1.09
CA LEU A 184 -2.17 9.03 -0.40
C LEU A 184 -1.24 9.78 -1.36
N PRO A 185 -0.94 11.06 -1.12
CA PRO A 185 0.18 11.73 -1.76
C PRO A 185 1.52 11.21 -1.23
N GLY A 186 2.64 11.49 -1.92
CA GLY A 186 3.96 10.98 -1.59
C GLY A 186 4.58 11.50 -0.29
N ASP A 187 4.06 12.57 0.27
CA ASP A 187 4.50 13.21 1.50
C ASP A 187 3.70 12.79 2.74
N ARG A 188 2.72 11.90 2.58
CA ARG A 188 1.84 11.46 3.67
C ARG A 188 1.86 9.95 3.86
N LEU A 189 2.37 9.52 5.00
CA LEU A 189 2.38 8.10 5.39
C LEU A 189 1.00 7.63 5.88
N PRO A 190 0.65 6.35 5.64
CA PRO A 190 -0.47 5.71 6.33
C PRO A 190 -0.18 5.57 7.83
N ALA A 191 -1.22 5.41 8.66
CA ALA A 191 -1.08 5.28 10.11
C ALA A 191 -0.22 4.07 10.49
N GLY A 192 -0.50 2.90 9.91
CA GLY A 192 0.25 1.67 10.10
C GLY A 192 1.40 1.50 9.09
N ALA A 193 2.09 2.58 8.70
CA ALA A 193 3.13 2.55 7.68
C ALA A 193 4.28 1.60 8.03
N GLN A 194 4.64 0.75 7.07
CA GLN A 194 5.82 -0.10 7.12
C GLN A 194 6.75 0.23 5.95
N LEU A 195 8.05 0.23 6.18
CA LEU A 195 9.05 0.66 5.19
C LEU A 195 8.92 -0.08 3.86
N ARG A 196 8.96 -1.41 3.86
CA ARG A 196 8.97 -2.20 2.62
C ARG A 196 7.68 -2.04 1.80
N PRO A 197 6.47 -2.13 2.35
CA PRO A 197 5.23 -1.82 1.62
C PRO A 197 5.18 -0.39 1.09
N TRP A 198 5.69 0.59 1.85
CA TRP A 198 5.76 1.98 1.42
C TRP A 198 6.70 2.17 0.23
N LEU A 199 7.93 1.63 0.31
CA LEU A 199 8.88 1.68 -0.79
C LEU A 199 8.36 0.96 -2.04
N LYS A 200 7.64 -0.16 -1.86
CA LYS A 200 6.98 -0.86 -2.98
C LYS A 200 5.91 0.00 -3.65
N ALA A 201 5.05 0.65 -2.86
CA ALA A 201 4.01 1.55 -3.40
C ALA A 201 4.62 2.75 -4.14
N ALA A 202 5.74 3.28 -3.66
CA ALA A 202 6.49 4.35 -4.32
C ALA A 202 7.14 3.86 -5.63
N SER A 203 7.77 2.68 -5.62
CA SER A 203 8.36 2.06 -6.82
C SER A 203 7.31 1.79 -7.90
N ASP A 204 6.16 1.27 -7.51
CA ASP A 204 5.05 1.04 -8.44
C ASP A 204 4.56 2.35 -9.09
N LEU A 205 4.61 3.45 -8.35
CA LEU A 205 4.26 4.76 -8.89
C LEU A 205 5.35 5.32 -9.81
N GLU A 206 6.62 5.09 -9.48
CA GLU A 206 7.76 5.43 -10.32
C GLU A 206 7.71 4.70 -11.67
N GLU A 207 7.41 3.39 -11.66
CA GLU A 207 7.25 2.57 -12.87
C GLU A 207 6.13 3.07 -13.79
N THR A 208 5.14 3.78 -13.25
CA THR A 208 4.06 4.41 -14.03
C THR A 208 4.40 5.85 -14.50
N GLY A 209 5.66 6.29 -14.36
CA GLY A 209 6.16 7.56 -14.85
C GLY A 209 6.03 8.74 -13.88
N HIS A 210 5.55 8.53 -12.66
CA HIS A 210 5.38 9.60 -11.67
C HIS A 210 6.61 9.73 -10.74
N ILE A 211 7.80 9.79 -11.35
CA ILE A 211 9.10 9.76 -10.66
C ILE A 211 9.26 10.87 -9.59
N GLN A 212 8.70 12.06 -9.81
CA GLN A 212 8.81 13.16 -8.83
C GLN A 212 8.04 12.85 -7.54
N VAL A 213 6.85 12.26 -7.66
CA VAL A 213 6.04 11.87 -6.50
C VAL A 213 6.67 10.65 -5.81
N ALA A 214 7.20 9.69 -6.57
CA ALA A 214 7.95 8.57 -6.01
C ALA A 214 9.18 9.05 -5.24
N ARG A 215 9.95 10.01 -5.77
CA ARG A 215 11.06 10.64 -5.06
C ARG A 215 10.62 11.28 -3.75
N GLN A 216 9.48 11.98 -3.74
CA GLN A 216 8.92 12.54 -2.50
C GLN A 216 8.61 11.43 -1.49
N ALA A 217 8.02 10.32 -1.94
CA ALA A 217 7.73 9.18 -1.06
C ALA A 217 9.00 8.51 -0.50
N TYR A 218 10.07 8.43 -1.30
CA TYR A 218 11.36 7.94 -0.79
C TYR A 218 11.99 8.91 0.20
N LEU A 219 11.86 10.23 -0.01
CA LEU A 219 12.29 11.23 0.97
C LEU A 219 11.52 11.07 2.29
N THR A 220 10.20 10.97 2.24
CA THR A 220 9.34 10.68 3.40
C THR A 220 9.77 9.39 4.12
N ALA A 221 10.19 8.37 3.37
CA ALA A 221 10.73 7.14 3.96
C ALA A 221 12.02 7.37 4.74
N THR A 222 12.96 8.21 4.22
CA THR A 222 14.21 8.51 4.91
C THR A 222 14.00 9.36 6.18
N GLU A 223 12.98 10.19 6.21
CA GLU A 223 12.58 10.97 7.39
C GLU A 223 11.95 10.10 8.47
N ARG A 224 11.10 9.14 8.07
CA ARG A 224 10.38 8.26 9.02
C ARG A 224 11.25 7.13 9.55
N TRP A 225 12.12 6.58 8.72
CA TRP A 225 13.03 5.47 9.05
C TRP A 225 14.48 5.83 8.71
N PRO A 226 15.07 6.84 9.39
CA PRO A 226 16.38 7.39 9.05
C PRO A 226 17.51 6.36 9.15
N GLU A 227 17.37 5.32 9.98
CA GLU A 227 18.39 4.28 10.17
C GLU A 227 18.26 3.13 9.13
N GLU A 228 17.23 3.13 8.32
CA GLU A 228 17.01 2.09 7.33
C GLU A 228 17.66 2.42 5.99
N SER A 229 18.67 1.63 5.61
CA SER A 229 19.45 1.84 4.38
C SER A 229 18.64 1.82 3.09
N LEU A 230 17.56 1.01 3.05
CA LEU A 230 16.75 0.84 1.84
C LEU A 230 16.02 2.11 1.43
N GLY A 231 15.57 2.94 2.39
CA GLY A 231 14.95 4.24 2.09
C GLY A 231 15.93 5.17 1.37
N TRP A 232 17.15 5.26 1.87
CA TRP A 232 18.23 6.06 1.28
C TRP A 232 18.63 5.53 -0.09
N PHE A 233 18.71 4.21 -0.26
CA PHE A 233 19.01 3.59 -1.54
C PHE A 233 17.97 3.89 -2.60
N ALA A 234 16.68 3.77 -2.26
CA ALA A 234 15.57 4.08 -3.16
C ALA A 234 15.58 5.58 -3.56
N LEU A 235 15.77 6.47 -2.58
CA LEU A 235 15.91 7.91 -2.83
C LEU A 235 17.07 8.22 -3.78
N ALA A 236 18.20 7.55 -3.60
CA ALA A 236 19.37 7.73 -4.45
C ALA A 236 19.10 7.34 -5.91
N ASN A 237 18.48 6.19 -6.12
CA ASN A 237 18.13 5.71 -7.46
C ASN A 237 17.16 6.67 -8.17
N SER A 238 16.17 7.17 -7.45
CA SER A 238 15.21 8.14 -8.00
C SER A 238 15.88 9.49 -8.33
N ARG A 239 16.79 9.99 -7.46
CA ARG A 239 17.59 11.19 -7.75
C ARG A 239 18.48 11.00 -8.96
N TYR A 240 19.11 9.83 -9.07
CA TYR A 240 19.95 9.47 -10.22
C TYR A 240 19.13 9.49 -11.51
N ALA A 241 17.96 8.87 -11.53
CA ALA A 241 17.06 8.87 -12.68
C ALA A 241 16.59 10.28 -13.11
N LEU A 242 16.50 11.20 -12.14
CA LEU A 242 16.19 12.62 -12.37
C LEU A 242 17.41 13.48 -12.76
N GLY A 243 18.60 12.89 -12.87
CA GLY A 243 19.82 13.62 -13.23
C GLY A 243 20.53 14.30 -12.05
N ASP A 244 20.00 14.21 -10.83
CA ASP A 244 20.64 14.75 -9.62
C ASP A 244 21.73 13.81 -9.11
N ARG A 245 22.91 13.88 -9.77
CA ARG A 245 24.07 13.03 -9.43
C ARG A 245 24.63 13.32 -8.04
N SER A 246 24.64 14.59 -7.65
CA SER A 246 25.13 15.03 -6.34
C SER A 246 24.23 14.51 -5.21
N GLY A 247 22.91 14.68 -5.36
CA GLY A 247 21.93 14.16 -4.40
C GLY A 247 21.91 12.64 -4.36
N ALA A 248 22.12 11.96 -5.49
CA ALA A 248 22.22 10.50 -5.54
C ALA A 248 23.46 9.99 -4.77
N GLU A 249 24.64 10.62 -4.95
CA GLU A 249 25.82 10.29 -4.17
C GLU A 249 25.58 10.47 -2.68
N ALA A 250 25.04 11.62 -2.27
CA ALA A 250 24.76 11.89 -0.87
C ALA A 250 23.86 10.82 -0.24
N ALA A 251 22.78 10.43 -0.93
CA ALA A 251 21.88 9.41 -0.46
C ALA A 251 22.50 7.99 -0.44
N LEU A 252 23.34 7.64 -1.42
CA LEU A 252 24.07 6.36 -1.41
C LEU A 252 25.09 6.28 -0.27
N ARG A 253 25.75 7.37 0.04
CA ARG A 253 26.66 7.45 1.21
C ARG A 253 25.91 7.21 2.52
N GLU A 254 24.70 7.78 2.67
CA GLU A 254 23.85 7.52 3.82
C GLU A 254 23.37 6.06 3.85
N SER A 255 23.06 5.46 2.69
CA SER A 255 22.67 4.05 2.61
C SER A 255 23.78 3.10 3.08
N ILE A 256 25.01 3.24 2.54
CA ILE A 256 26.14 2.38 2.92
C ILE A 256 26.64 2.64 4.36
N LYS A 257 26.44 3.83 4.89
CA LYS A 257 26.74 4.15 6.30
C LYS A 257 25.86 3.33 7.25
N ARG A 258 24.58 3.11 6.90
CA ARG A 258 23.63 2.35 7.71
C ARG A 258 23.72 0.84 7.46
N ALA A 259 24.07 0.45 6.25
CA ALA A 259 24.29 -0.96 5.90
C ALA A 259 25.62 -1.10 5.13
N PRO A 260 26.76 -1.13 5.86
CA PRO A 260 28.07 -1.21 5.22
C PRO A 260 28.27 -2.45 4.33
N ASN A 261 27.57 -3.54 4.63
CA ASN A 261 27.60 -4.80 3.86
C ASN A 261 26.65 -4.82 2.66
N PHE A 262 25.97 -3.71 2.36
CA PHE A 262 25.01 -3.64 1.26
C PHE A 262 25.72 -3.41 -0.09
N ALA A 263 26.14 -4.49 -0.76
CA ALA A 263 26.91 -4.46 -2.00
C ALA A 263 26.28 -3.59 -3.11
N ALA A 264 24.95 -3.61 -3.25
CA ALA A 264 24.26 -2.80 -4.27
C ALA A 264 24.41 -1.29 -4.01
N GLY A 265 24.46 -0.86 -2.75
CA GLY A 265 24.72 0.55 -2.38
C GLY A 265 26.10 1.01 -2.84
N TRP A 266 27.14 0.20 -2.58
CA TRP A 266 28.50 0.46 -3.03
C TRP A 266 28.60 0.46 -4.56
N PHE A 267 27.93 -0.47 -5.22
CA PHE A 267 27.93 -0.56 -6.67
C PHE A 267 27.32 0.67 -7.33
N ASN A 268 26.10 1.07 -6.91
CA ASN A 268 25.47 2.28 -7.44
C ASN A 268 26.28 3.53 -7.14
N LEU A 269 26.92 3.60 -5.95
CA LEU A 269 27.81 4.70 -5.61
C LEU A 269 29.03 4.77 -6.55
N SER A 270 29.58 3.62 -6.96
CA SER A 270 30.71 3.59 -7.91
C SER A 270 30.34 4.20 -9.27
N HIS A 271 29.12 3.93 -9.76
CA HIS A 271 28.62 4.49 -11.01
C HIS A 271 28.42 6.00 -10.92
N VAL A 272 27.76 6.46 -9.87
CA VAL A 272 27.52 7.90 -9.64
C VAL A 272 28.84 8.67 -9.52
N LEU A 273 29.83 8.13 -8.78
CA LEU A 273 31.14 8.74 -8.62
C LEU A 273 31.91 8.80 -9.94
N ALA A 274 31.87 7.73 -10.76
CA ALA A 274 32.50 7.71 -12.07
C ALA A 274 31.92 8.78 -13.01
N GLU A 275 30.60 8.92 -13.06
CA GLU A 275 29.94 9.96 -13.87
C GLU A 275 30.26 11.39 -13.38
N ARG A 276 30.58 11.57 -12.09
CA ARG A 276 31.02 12.84 -11.52
C ARG A 276 32.52 13.12 -11.69
N GLY A 277 33.25 12.23 -12.38
CA GLY A 277 34.70 12.38 -12.62
C GLY A 277 35.59 11.90 -11.46
N CYS A 278 35.03 11.27 -10.41
CA CYS A 278 35.75 10.75 -9.26
C CYS A 278 36.24 9.32 -9.47
N GLU A 279 37.00 9.07 -10.53
CA GLU A 279 37.35 7.71 -11.03
C GLU A 279 38.07 6.85 -9.97
N ALA A 280 39.06 7.38 -9.25
CA ALA A 280 39.80 6.61 -8.25
C ALA A 280 38.89 6.16 -7.07
N VAL A 281 37.98 7.04 -6.63
CA VAL A 281 37.02 6.76 -5.55
C VAL A 281 35.93 5.80 -6.07
N ALA A 282 35.50 5.94 -7.33
CA ALA A 282 34.57 5.03 -7.99
C ALA A 282 35.11 3.61 -8.06
N GLN A 283 36.37 3.43 -8.43
CA GLN A 283 37.02 2.12 -8.46
C GLN A 283 37.09 1.47 -7.08
N GLN A 284 37.36 2.24 -6.02
CA GLN A 284 37.36 1.73 -4.65
C GLN A 284 35.95 1.27 -4.22
N ALA A 285 34.91 2.03 -4.57
CA ALA A 285 33.52 1.66 -4.28
C ALA A 285 33.12 0.37 -5.04
N GLY A 286 33.44 0.27 -6.33
CA GLY A 286 33.17 -0.94 -7.15
C GLY A 286 33.91 -2.18 -6.62
N ALA A 287 35.18 -2.03 -6.23
CA ALA A 287 35.93 -3.11 -5.62
C ALA A 287 35.34 -3.57 -4.28
N CYS A 288 34.78 -2.64 -3.50
CA CYS A 288 34.05 -2.97 -2.28
C CYS A 288 32.78 -3.79 -2.58
N ALA A 289 31.97 -3.34 -3.54
CA ALA A 289 30.76 -4.08 -3.96
C ALA A 289 31.08 -5.51 -4.38
N GLN A 290 32.12 -5.70 -5.20
CA GLN A 290 32.57 -7.01 -5.68
C GLN A 290 33.07 -7.90 -4.53
N ARG A 291 33.78 -7.34 -3.57
CA ARG A 291 34.26 -8.08 -2.39
C ARG A 291 33.12 -8.56 -1.51
N LEU A 292 32.10 -7.74 -1.33
CA LEU A 292 30.92 -8.05 -0.51
C LEU A 292 29.98 -9.09 -1.17
N ALA A 293 30.03 -9.20 -2.51
CA ALA A 293 29.22 -10.16 -3.27
C ALA A 293 30.01 -10.74 -4.45
N PRO A 294 31.04 -11.57 -4.20
CA PRO A 294 32.00 -12.00 -5.23
C PRO A 294 31.40 -12.91 -6.32
N THR A 295 30.29 -13.55 -6.04
CA THR A 295 29.58 -14.42 -6.99
C THR A 295 28.53 -13.71 -7.82
N ASP A 296 28.20 -12.47 -7.47
CA ASP A 296 27.17 -11.69 -8.17
C ASP A 296 27.76 -10.93 -9.36
N LYS A 297 27.54 -11.43 -10.55
CA LYS A 297 28.05 -10.86 -11.80
C LYS A 297 27.54 -9.44 -12.10
N ARG A 298 26.48 -8.98 -11.43
CA ARG A 298 25.97 -7.62 -11.58
C ARG A 298 26.96 -6.58 -11.08
N PHE A 299 27.79 -6.91 -10.11
CA PHE A 299 28.76 -6.00 -9.49
C PHE A 299 30.13 -6.02 -10.16
N THR A 300 30.16 -6.28 -11.46
CA THR A 300 31.40 -6.08 -12.25
C THR A 300 31.65 -4.58 -12.41
N PRO A 301 32.81 -4.06 -12.02
CA PRO A 301 33.10 -2.64 -12.12
C PRO A 301 32.92 -2.11 -13.54
N ALA A 302 32.11 -1.07 -13.70
CA ALA A 302 31.96 -0.41 -15.00
C ALA A 302 33.21 0.42 -15.30
N GLN A 303 33.73 0.28 -16.52
CA GLN A 303 34.72 1.20 -17.05
C GLN A 303 33.99 2.42 -17.62
N VAL A 304 33.58 3.34 -16.78
CA VAL A 304 32.99 4.61 -17.22
C VAL A 304 34.14 5.62 -17.35
N LYS A 305 34.40 6.08 -18.56
CA LYS A 305 35.30 7.22 -18.79
C LYS A 305 34.43 8.47 -18.69
N SER A 306 34.65 9.25 -17.64
CA SER A 306 34.04 10.57 -17.52
C SER A 306 34.82 11.60 -18.35
N HIS A 307 34.11 12.45 -19.06
CA HIS A 307 34.68 13.62 -19.76
C HIS A 307 34.47 14.91 -18.92
N GLN A 308 34.00 14.80 -17.69
CA GLN A 308 33.75 15.95 -16.82
C GLN A 308 35.01 16.32 -16.04
N VAL A 309 35.18 17.61 -15.77
CA VAL A 309 36.20 18.11 -14.84
C VAL A 309 35.88 17.54 -13.44
N PRO A 310 36.83 16.92 -12.74
CA PRO A 310 36.56 16.33 -11.43
C PRO A 310 36.03 17.38 -10.46
N GLU A 311 34.88 17.13 -9.87
CA GLU A 311 34.44 17.83 -8.68
C GLU A 311 35.29 17.38 -7.47
N GLN A 312 35.17 18.08 -6.35
CA GLN A 312 35.86 17.68 -5.13
C GLN A 312 35.36 16.32 -4.63
N CYS A 313 36.16 15.27 -4.79
CA CYS A 313 35.81 13.88 -4.48
C CYS A 313 36.02 13.60 -2.98
N SER A 314 34.94 13.40 -2.25
CA SER A 314 34.99 13.02 -0.86
C SER A 314 35.45 11.56 -0.67
N PRO A 315 36.31 11.27 0.35
CA PRO A 315 36.76 9.90 0.61
C PRO A 315 35.60 8.98 0.98
N LEU A 316 35.78 7.68 0.77
CA LEU A 316 34.83 6.63 1.14
C LEU A 316 35.07 6.19 2.61
N PRO A 317 34.03 5.69 3.28
CA PRO A 317 34.22 4.93 4.50
C PRO A 317 35.00 3.63 4.22
N VAL A 318 35.56 3.05 5.27
CA VAL A 318 36.28 1.76 5.15
C VAL A 318 35.30 0.67 4.67
N CYS A 319 35.68 -0.05 3.61
CA CYS A 319 34.91 -1.19 3.16
C CYS A 319 34.97 -2.31 4.20
N PRO A 320 33.83 -2.85 4.67
CA PRO A 320 33.84 -3.93 5.64
C PRO A 320 34.47 -5.21 5.05
N GLN A 321 34.94 -6.08 5.93
CA GLN A 321 35.31 -7.44 5.54
C GLN A 321 34.04 -8.25 5.31
N PRO A 322 34.04 -9.20 4.35
CA PRO A 322 32.90 -10.02 4.04
C PRO A 322 32.51 -10.96 5.20
#